data_51cdd02b3a093f0b5137b514410aa227
#
_entry.id   51cdd02b3a093f0b5137b514410aa227
#
_cell.length_a   1.000
_cell.length_b   1.000
_cell.length_c   1.000
_cell.angle_alpha   90.00
_cell.angle_beta   90.00
_cell.angle_gamma   90.00
#
_symmetry.space_group_name_H-M   'P 1'
#
loop_
_entity.id
_entity.type
_entity.pdbx_description
1 polymer ?
#
loop_
_entity_poly.entity_id
_entity_poly.type
_entity_poly.pdbx_seq_one_letter_code
_entity_poly.pdbx_strand_id
1 'polypeptide(L)'
;MSRPRRGWGEDVPKDPHIWNTLGYRGTEPGVIEWDATPEYCFHDGSGGHIVHGGMVATLLDTAMGSAVWSTLAEDESFLTADLRVEFLRAARPGTLRAEGCVVQRNRRVAFCSAELYQDGVLLATSRCTQIIRSE
;
A
#
# COMPACT_ATOMS: atom_id res chain seq x y z
N MET A 1 23.76 -10.24 11.52
CA MET A 1 22.38 -9.81 11.26
C MET A 1 22.38 -8.39 10.71
N SER A 2 21.73 -8.20 9.58
CA SER A 2 21.70 -6.91 8.94
C SER A 2 20.93 -5.89 9.75
N ARG A 3 21.41 -4.66 9.72
CA ARG A 3 20.72 -3.55 10.37
C ARG A 3 19.47 -3.18 9.58
N PRO A 4 18.32 -2.97 10.23
CA PRO A 4 17.14 -2.46 9.54
C PRO A 4 17.43 -1.12 8.85
N ARG A 5 16.70 -0.85 7.79
CA ARG A 5 16.78 0.42 7.13
C ARG A 5 16.37 1.55 8.06
N ARG A 6 16.69 2.77 7.64
CA ARG A 6 16.34 3.97 8.37
C ARG A 6 14.85 4.04 8.70
N GLY A 7 14.50 4.96 9.58
CA GLY A 7 13.15 5.11 10.07
C GLY A 7 12.13 5.30 8.96
N TRP A 8 10.92 4.95 9.26
CA TRP A 8 9.80 5.01 8.34
C TRP A 8 9.65 6.42 7.73
N GLY A 9 9.58 6.46 6.41
CA GLY A 9 9.35 7.71 5.68
C GLY A 9 10.58 8.57 5.42
N GLU A 10 11.71 8.28 6.07
CA GLU A 10 12.91 9.10 5.94
C GLU A 10 13.61 8.95 4.59
N ASP A 11 13.46 7.79 3.98
CA ASP A 11 14.15 7.44 2.73
C ASP A 11 13.26 7.52 1.50
N VAL A 12 12.07 8.07 1.61
CA VAL A 12 11.19 8.18 0.45
C VAL A 12 11.79 9.20 -0.52
N PRO A 13 12.14 8.80 -1.74
CA PRO A 13 12.66 9.75 -2.73
C PRO A 13 11.68 10.88 -2.98
N LYS A 14 12.19 12.08 -3.16
CA LYS A 14 11.32 13.24 -3.34
C LYS A 14 10.86 13.43 -4.76
N ASP A 15 11.60 12.91 -5.76
CA ASP A 15 11.28 13.20 -7.15
C ASP A 15 12.05 12.29 -8.11
N PRO A 16 11.38 11.70 -9.11
CA PRO A 16 9.95 11.43 -9.17
C PRO A 16 9.63 10.16 -8.37
N HIS A 17 8.52 10.14 -7.68
CA HIS A 17 8.12 9.00 -6.87
C HIS A 17 6.60 8.93 -6.75
N ILE A 18 6.02 7.76 -6.94
CA ILE A 18 4.57 7.58 -6.94
C ILE A 18 3.94 8.01 -5.61
N TRP A 19 4.62 7.76 -4.51
CA TRP A 19 4.18 8.17 -3.18
C TRP A 19 3.87 9.67 -3.14
N ASN A 20 4.82 10.46 -3.63
CA ASN A 20 4.67 11.91 -3.64
C ASN A 20 3.67 12.38 -4.68
N THR A 21 3.63 11.72 -5.84
CA THR A 21 2.71 12.07 -6.92
C THR A 21 1.26 11.90 -6.49
N LEU A 22 0.96 10.83 -5.76
CA LEU A 22 -0.39 10.55 -5.30
C LEU A 22 -0.71 11.20 -3.95
N GLY A 23 0.31 11.72 -3.25
CA GLY A 23 0.11 12.37 -1.96
C GLY A 23 -0.17 11.40 -0.82
N TYR A 24 0.42 10.22 -0.86
CA TYR A 24 0.29 9.25 0.22
C TYR A 24 0.89 9.78 1.52
N ARG A 25 0.26 9.47 2.63
CA ARG A 25 0.75 9.80 3.97
C ARG A 25 0.95 8.53 4.76
N GLY A 26 2.18 8.29 5.23
CA GLY A 26 2.49 7.17 6.12
C GLY A 26 2.45 7.64 7.57
N THR A 27 1.71 6.93 8.42
CA THR A 27 1.65 7.22 9.85
C THR A 27 2.52 6.26 10.65
N GLU A 28 2.69 5.06 10.15
CA GLU A 28 3.57 4.02 10.70
C GLU A 28 3.79 2.95 9.62
N PRO A 29 4.77 2.05 9.79
CA PRO A 29 4.97 0.99 8.80
C PRO A 29 3.69 0.20 8.53
N GLY A 30 3.34 0.07 7.25
CA GLY A 30 2.14 -0.64 6.83
C GLY A 30 0.87 0.21 6.81
N VAL A 31 0.87 1.40 7.40
CA VAL A 31 -0.35 2.23 7.47
C VAL A 31 -0.20 3.45 6.58
N ILE A 32 -1.04 3.52 5.55
CA ILE A 32 -1.01 4.57 4.54
C ILE A 32 -2.39 5.20 4.44
N GLU A 33 -2.44 6.51 4.44
CA GLU A 33 -3.65 7.26 4.13
C GLU A 33 -3.50 7.98 2.80
N TRP A 34 -4.60 8.10 2.08
CA TRP A 34 -4.65 8.75 0.78
C TRP A 34 -6.00 9.44 0.60
N ASP A 35 -5.95 10.65 0.10
CA ASP A 35 -7.16 11.43 -0.19
C ASP A 35 -7.50 11.23 -1.67
N ALA A 36 -8.48 10.36 -1.93
CA ALA A 36 -8.95 10.11 -3.28
C ALA A 36 -9.80 11.28 -3.76
N THR A 37 -9.46 11.81 -4.95
CA THR A 37 -10.20 12.88 -5.60
C THR A 37 -10.94 12.34 -6.82
N PRO A 38 -11.95 13.06 -7.35
CA PRO A 38 -12.74 12.55 -8.46
C PRO A 38 -11.94 12.16 -9.71
N GLU A 39 -10.76 12.73 -9.91
CA GLU A 39 -9.92 12.39 -11.07
C GLU A 39 -9.42 10.96 -11.08
N TYR A 40 -9.46 10.27 -9.92
CA TYR A 40 -9.09 8.86 -9.79
C TYR A 40 -10.31 7.94 -9.77
N CYS A 41 -11.45 8.45 -10.17
CA CYS A 41 -12.73 7.78 -10.07
C CYS A 41 -13.38 7.62 -11.44
N PHE A 42 -14.40 6.77 -11.49
CA PHE A 42 -15.34 6.71 -12.59
C PHE A 42 -16.74 6.93 -12.04
N HIS A 43 -17.70 7.22 -12.94
CA HIS A 43 -19.09 7.45 -12.54
C HIS A 43 -19.78 6.13 -12.19
N ASP A 44 -20.60 6.15 -11.14
CA ASP A 44 -21.36 4.97 -10.73
C ASP A 44 -22.73 4.85 -11.45
N GLY A 45 -23.01 5.77 -12.38
CA GLY A 45 -24.26 5.80 -13.14
C GLY A 45 -25.40 6.58 -12.47
N SER A 46 -25.19 7.09 -11.25
CA SER A 46 -26.21 7.83 -10.49
C SER A 46 -25.72 9.20 -10.05
N GLY A 47 -24.68 9.73 -10.67
CA GLY A 47 -24.10 11.02 -10.32
C GLY A 47 -23.02 10.94 -9.25
N GLY A 48 -22.75 9.76 -8.68
CA GLY A 48 -21.68 9.53 -7.73
C GLY A 48 -20.39 9.12 -8.41
N HIS A 49 -19.34 9.05 -7.61
CA HIS A 49 -18.01 8.63 -8.06
C HIS A 49 -17.54 7.43 -7.26
N ILE A 50 -16.93 6.45 -7.94
CA ILE A 50 -16.31 5.29 -7.32
C ILE A 50 -14.83 5.33 -7.65
N VAL A 51 -13.98 5.20 -6.63
CA VAL A 51 -12.53 5.16 -6.84
C VAL A 51 -12.19 3.94 -7.70
N HIS A 52 -11.38 4.17 -8.74
CA HIS A 52 -10.96 3.11 -9.66
C HIS A 52 -10.29 1.98 -8.88
N GLY A 53 -10.67 0.73 -9.19
CA GLY A 53 -10.13 -0.43 -8.48
C GLY A 53 -8.61 -0.54 -8.57
N GLY A 54 -8.02 -0.13 -9.68
CA GLY A 54 -6.56 -0.08 -9.82
C GLY A 54 -5.91 0.88 -8.83
N MET A 55 -6.58 1.97 -8.48
CA MET A 55 -6.07 2.91 -7.48
C MET A 55 -6.16 2.33 -6.07
N VAL A 56 -7.23 1.60 -5.77
CA VAL A 56 -7.36 0.85 -4.52
C VAL A 56 -6.24 -0.19 -4.42
N ALA A 57 -5.99 -0.93 -5.49
CA ALA A 57 -4.92 -1.93 -5.54
C ALA A 57 -3.55 -1.29 -5.32
N THR A 58 -3.31 -0.11 -5.93
CA THR A 58 -2.05 0.63 -5.76
C THR A 58 -1.84 1.01 -4.30
N LEU A 59 -2.87 1.50 -3.63
CA LEU A 59 -2.79 1.89 -2.22
C LEU A 59 -2.50 0.68 -1.34
N LEU A 60 -3.19 -0.44 -1.57
CA LEU A 60 -2.99 -1.67 -0.81
C LEU A 60 -1.59 -2.25 -1.04
N ASP A 61 -1.12 -2.26 -2.28
CA ASP A 61 0.23 -2.70 -2.60
C ASP A 61 1.28 -1.83 -1.89
N THR A 62 1.07 -0.53 -1.88
CA THR A 62 1.96 0.42 -1.20
C THR A 62 1.96 0.17 0.30
N ALA A 63 0.82 -0.09 0.91
CA ALA A 63 0.75 -0.38 2.34
C ALA A 63 1.50 -1.65 2.69
N MET A 64 1.33 -2.71 1.92
CA MET A 64 2.07 -3.96 2.13
C MET A 64 3.57 -3.77 1.89
N GLY A 65 3.93 -3.04 0.83
CA GLY A 65 5.33 -2.72 0.56
C GLY A 65 5.98 -1.92 1.68
N SER A 66 5.25 -0.99 2.28
CA SER A 66 5.76 -0.21 3.40
C SER A 66 6.02 -1.08 4.64
N ALA A 67 5.17 -2.07 4.86
CA ALA A 67 5.38 -3.03 5.95
C ALA A 67 6.65 -3.85 5.71
N VAL A 68 6.88 -4.31 4.48
CA VAL A 68 8.10 -5.05 4.13
C VAL A 68 9.33 -4.15 4.25
N TRP A 69 9.22 -2.91 3.77
CA TRP A 69 10.32 -1.93 3.82
C TRP A 69 10.90 -1.82 5.23
N SER A 70 10.05 -1.80 6.24
CA SER A 70 10.48 -1.67 7.64
C SER A 70 11.30 -2.88 8.12
N THR A 71 11.23 -4.00 7.42
CA THR A 71 11.97 -5.22 7.77
C THR A 71 13.26 -5.41 6.97
N LEU A 72 13.51 -4.56 5.96
CA LEU A 72 14.65 -4.74 5.06
C LEU A 72 15.95 -4.30 5.70
N ALA A 73 17.02 -5.02 5.38
CA ALA A 73 18.37 -4.57 5.63
C ALA A 73 18.79 -3.53 4.58
N GLU A 74 19.90 -2.83 4.82
CA GLU A 74 20.38 -1.78 3.92
C GLU A 74 20.67 -2.26 2.50
N ASP A 75 21.12 -3.50 2.37
CA ASP A 75 21.45 -4.10 1.08
C ASP A 75 20.28 -4.84 0.44
N GLU A 76 19.13 -4.84 1.06
CA GLU A 76 17.96 -5.54 0.56
C GLU A 76 17.01 -4.60 -0.18
N SER A 77 16.40 -5.13 -1.23
CA SER A 77 15.30 -4.52 -1.95
C SER A 77 14.18 -5.55 -2.12
N PHE A 78 13.02 -5.11 -2.55
CA PHE A 78 11.90 -6.02 -2.76
C PHE A 78 11.12 -5.67 -4.01
N LEU A 79 10.37 -6.65 -4.49
CA LEU A 79 9.53 -6.49 -5.67
C LEU A 79 8.27 -7.33 -5.47
N THR A 80 7.11 -6.75 -5.76
CA THR A 80 5.85 -7.48 -5.71
C THR A 80 5.82 -8.52 -6.81
N ALA A 81 5.66 -9.79 -6.42
CA ALA A 81 5.58 -10.91 -7.36
C ALA A 81 4.13 -11.21 -7.77
N ASP A 82 3.21 -11.06 -6.84
CA ASP A 82 1.79 -11.17 -7.12
C ASP A 82 1.02 -10.26 -6.18
N LEU A 83 -0.20 -9.93 -6.58
CA LEU A 83 -1.08 -9.08 -5.81
C LEU A 83 -2.52 -9.55 -6.05
N ARG A 84 -3.21 -9.85 -4.96
CA ARG A 84 -4.63 -10.18 -5.02
C ARG A 84 -5.41 -9.18 -4.18
N VAL A 85 -6.49 -8.66 -4.75
CA VAL A 85 -7.39 -7.75 -4.05
C VAL A 85 -8.81 -8.27 -4.15
N GLU A 86 -9.50 -8.28 -3.03
CA GLU A 86 -10.92 -8.58 -2.97
C GLU A 86 -11.67 -7.30 -2.64
N PHE A 87 -12.51 -6.85 -3.57
CA PHE A 87 -13.27 -5.62 -3.43
C PHE A 87 -14.62 -5.95 -2.81
N LEU A 88 -14.84 -5.51 -1.58
CA LEU A 88 -16.06 -5.83 -0.82
C LEU A 88 -17.09 -4.72 -0.94
N ARG A 89 -16.66 -3.45 -0.97
CA ARG A 89 -17.50 -2.27 -1.06
C ARG A 89 -16.81 -1.20 -1.89
N ALA A 90 -17.59 -0.32 -2.50
CA ALA A 90 -17.07 0.79 -3.28
C ALA A 90 -16.34 1.79 -2.37
N ALA A 91 -15.16 2.24 -2.81
CA ALA A 91 -14.46 3.36 -2.20
C ALA A 91 -14.94 4.66 -2.87
N ARG A 92 -15.14 5.70 -2.08
CA ARG A 92 -15.61 6.99 -2.55
C ARG A 92 -14.53 8.05 -2.41
N PRO A 93 -14.64 9.19 -3.11
CA PRO A 93 -13.71 10.30 -2.87
C PRO A 93 -13.65 10.66 -1.40
N GLY A 94 -12.46 10.98 -0.93
CA GLY A 94 -12.18 11.28 0.47
C GLY A 94 -11.02 10.44 0.97
N THR A 95 -10.83 10.44 2.28
CA THR A 95 -9.68 9.76 2.89
C THR A 95 -9.91 8.26 2.96
N LEU A 96 -8.96 7.52 2.40
CA LEU A 96 -8.89 6.06 2.49
C LEU A 96 -7.69 5.69 3.36
N ARG A 97 -7.85 4.65 4.18
CA ARG A 97 -6.78 4.15 5.04
C ARG A 97 -6.50 2.69 4.74
N ALA A 98 -5.27 2.38 4.36
CA ALA A 98 -4.82 1.01 4.16
C ALA A 98 -3.92 0.59 5.32
N GLU A 99 -4.16 -0.60 5.84
CA GLU A 99 -3.39 -1.18 6.93
C GLU A 99 -2.80 -2.50 6.47
N GLY A 100 -1.49 -2.52 6.26
CA GLY A 100 -0.77 -3.68 5.80
C GLY A 100 0.16 -4.24 6.86
N CYS A 101 0.42 -5.53 6.76
CA CYS A 101 1.37 -6.19 7.64
C CYS A 101 2.09 -7.32 6.92
N VAL A 102 3.27 -7.66 7.44
CA VAL A 102 3.98 -8.86 7.03
C VAL A 102 3.43 -10.02 7.85
N VAL A 103 2.80 -10.98 7.17
CA VAL A 103 2.27 -12.17 7.82
C VAL A 103 3.39 -13.12 8.19
N GLN A 104 4.31 -13.31 7.24
CA GLN A 104 5.48 -14.15 7.43
C GLN A 104 6.57 -13.75 6.45
N ARG A 105 7.80 -13.76 6.91
CA ARG A 105 8.95 -13.46 6.07
C ARG A 105 10.07 -14.45 6.31
N ASN A 106 10.70 -14.88 5.21
CA ASN A 106 12.02 -15.51 5.25
C ASN A 106 13.02 -14.61 4.51
N ARG A 107 14.23 -15.12 4.24
CA ARG A 107 15.27 -14.32 3.61
C ARG A 107 14.92 -13.84 2.21
N ARG A 108 14.10 -14.58 1.46
CA ARG A 108 13.81 -14.33 0.05
C ARG A 108 12.39 -13.90 -0.24
N VAL A 109 11.47 -14.13 0.67
CA VAL A 109 10.06 -13.93 0.41
C VAL A 109 9.37 -13.36 1.64
N ALA A 110 8.50 -12.39 1.42
CA ALA A 110 7.59 -11.89 2.44
C ALA A 110 6.16 -12.09 1.94
N PHE A 111 5.33 -12.71 2.78
CA PHE A 111 3.90 -12.83 2.54
C PHE A 111 3.20 -11.75 3.36
N CYS A 112 2.38 -10.95 2.70
CA CYS A 112 1.75 -9.79 3.31
C CYS A 112 0.24 -9.82 3.14
N SER A 113 -0.44 -9.12 4.02
CA SER A 113 -1.87 -8.86 3.89
C SER A 113 -2.14 -7.39 4.19
N ALA A 114 -3.27 -6.89 3.70
CA ALA A 114 -3.71 -5.54 4.00
C ALA A 114 -5.23 -5.42 3.90
N GLU A 115 -5.74 -4.41 4.57
CA GLU A 115 -7.16 -4.09 4.58
C GLU A 115 -7.32 -2.60 4.29
N LEU A 116 -8.38 -2.26 3.55
CA LEU A 116 -8.72 -0.88 3.22
C LEU A 116 -9.96 -0.46 3.96
N TYR A 117 -9.89 0.71 4.59
CA TYR A 117 -11.00 1.29 5.34
C TYR A 117 -11.34 2.69 4.85
N GLN A 118 -12.61 3.01 4.91
CA GLN A 118 -13.12 4.37 4.76
C GLN A 118 -14.17 4.61 5.84
N ASP A 119 -13.95 5.64 6.64
CA ASP A 119 -14.86 5.98 7.77
C ASP A 119 -15.09 4.78 8.69
N GLY A 120 -14.04 3.99 8.92
CA GLY A 120 -14.10 2.81 9.78
C GLY A 120 -14.74 1.58 9.16
N VAL A 121 -15.17 1.64 7.90
CA VAL A 121 -15.82 0.53 7.21
C VAL A 121 -14.81 -0.20 6.33
N LEU A 122 -14.74 -1.51 6.43
CA LEU A 122 -13.87 -2.34 5.60
C LEU A 122 -14.38 -2.35 4.16
N LEU A 123 -13.53 -1.94 3.22
CA LEU A 123 -13.87 -1.86 1.80
C LEU A 123 -13.21 -2.94 0.96
N ALA A 124 -12.01 -3.37 1.33
CA ALA A 124 -11.25 -4.33 0.54
C ALA A 124 -10.25 -5.06 1.41
N THR A 125 -9.91 -6.26 1.00
CA THR A 125 -8.82 -7.03 1.59
C THR A 125 -7.84 -7.41 0.49
N SER A 126 -6.58 -7.62 0.85
CA SER A 126 -5.55 -7.96 -0.13
C SER A 126 -4.48 -8.86 0.46
N ARG A 127 -3.81 -9.56 -0.44
CA ARG A 127 -2.61 -10.34 -0.13
C ARG A 127 -1.61 -10.14 -1.24
N CYS A 128 -0.35 -10.17 -0.89
CA CYS A 128 0.73 -10.15 -1.87
C CYS A 128 1.90 -10.99 -1.41
N THR A 129 2.72 -11.34 -2.39
CA THR A 129 4.02 -11.95 -2.17
C THR A 129 5.08 -10.97 -2.65
N GLN A 130 6.04 -10.68 -1.79
CA GLN A 130 7.17 -9.82 -2.11
C GLN A 130 8.43 -10.68 -2.22
N ILE A 131 9.15 -10.52 -3.31
CA ILE A 131 10.46 -11.16 -3.49
C ILE A 131 11.52 -10.22 -2.94
N ILE A 132 12.33 -10.71 -2.03
CA ILE A 132 13.41 -9.95 -1.40
C ILE A 132 14.72 -10.31 -2.06
N ARG A 133 15.48 -9.30 -2.42
CA ARG A 133 16.77 -9.46 -3.08
C ARG A 133 17.84 -8.73 -2.29
N SER A 134 19.00 -9.37 -2.19
CA SER A 134 20.22 -8.76 -1.62
C SER A 134 21.13 -8.32 -2.74
N GLU A 135 21.72 -7.19 -2.57
CA GLU A 135 22.72 -6.63 -3.50
C GLU A 135 24.13 -6.95 -3.07
#